data_89367f481270e2a48d3a7e9ebc959590
#
_entry.id   89367f481270e2a48d3a7e9ebc959590
#
_cell.length_a   1.000
_cell.length_b   1.000
_cell.length_c   1.000
_cell.angle_alpha   90.00
_cell.angle_beta   90.00
_cell.angle_gamma   90.00
#
_symmetry.space_group_name_H-M   'P 1'
#
loop_
_entity.id
_entity.type
_entity.pdbx_description
1 polymer ?
#
loop_
_entity_poly.entity_id
_entity_poly.type
_entity_poly.pdbx_seq_one_letter_code
_entity_poly.pdbx_strand_id
1 'polypeptide(L)'
;MAELRINITEIRNNIIKLNNYLEKHNIEWSLITKVFSGDKEFMKQILTPEVIKGIQSVGDSRLSNLKRLKELNKDLVTIYIKPPAQAYVDDVVKYADISLN
;
A
#
# COMPACT_ATOMS: atom_id res chain seq x y z
N MET A 1 -27.88 -13.75 -0.96
CA MET A 1 -26.41 -13.77 -1.01
C MET A 1 -25.88 -12.35 -1.14
N ALA A 2 -24.96 -11.96 -0.27
CA ALA A 2 -24.35 -10.64 -0.37
C ALA A 2 -23.34 -10.62 -1.53
N GLU A 3 -23.35 -9.55 -2.28
CA GLU A 3 -22.43 -9.35 -3.40
C GLU A 3 -21.55 -8.13 -3.11
N LEU A 4 -20.24 -8.32 -3.17
CA LEU A 4 -19.28 -7.22 -3.02
C LEU A 4 -18.90 -6.73 -4.42
N ARG A 5 -19.21 -5.47 -4.70
CA ARG A 5 -18.82 -4.82 -5.95
C ARG A 5 -17.75 -3.77 -5.66
N ILE A 6 -16.66 -3.86 -6.41
CA ILE A 6 -15.54 -2.93 -6.27
C ILE A 6 -15.37 -2.19 -7.60
N ASN A 7 -15.50 -0.88 -7.55
CA ASN A 7 -15.24 -0.03 -8.72
C ASN A 7 -13.79 0.45 -8.68
N ILE A 8 -12.92 -0.28 -9.35
CA ILE A 8 -11.48 -0.01 -9.38
C ILE A 8 -11.16 1.35 -9.97
N THR A 9 -11.85 1.73 -11.05
CA THR A 9 -11.63 3.03 -11.69
C THR A 9 -11.95 4.17 -10.74
N GLU A 10 -13.04 4.06 -10.00
CA GLU A 10 -13.45 5.09 -9.06
C GLU A 10 -12.49 5.20 -7.88
N ILE A 11 -12.04 4.07 -7.34
CA ILE A 11 -11.04 4.03 -6.27
C ILE A 11 -9.75 4.71 -6.74
N ARG A 12 -9.25 4.32 -7.90
CA ARG A 12 -8.04 4.89 -8.48
C ARG A 12 -8.16 6.39 -8.70
N ASN A 13 -9.29 6.84 -9.25
CA ASN A 13 -9.54 8.26 -9.48
C ASN A 13 -9.59 9.05 -8.17
N ASN A 14 -10.18 8.49 -7.12
CA ASN A 14 -10.22 9.10 -5.81
C ASN A 14 -8.82 9.24 -5.20
N ILE A 15 -7.97 8.24 -5.38
CA ILE A 15 -6.58 8.30 -4.93
C ILE A 15 -5.84 9.40 -5.68
N ILE A 16 -6.01 9.51 -6.98
CA ILE A 16 -5.36 10.55 -7.80
C ILE A 16 -5.83 11.94 -7.38
N LYS A 17 -7.12 12.12 -7.11
CA LYS A 17 -7.64 13.40 -6.61
C LYS A 17 -7.03 13.76 -5.27
N LEU A 18 -6.90 12.79 -4.38
CA LEU A 18 -6.29 12.99 -3.06
C LEU A 18 -4.80 13.32 -3.20
N ASN A 19 -4.08 12.63 -4.09
CA ASN A 19 -2.69 12.95 -4.41
C ASN A 19 -2.53 14.42 -4.79
N ASN A 20 -3.36 14.90 -5.71
CA ASN A 20 -3.29 16.28 -6.19
C ASN A 20 -3.62 17.28 -5.08
N TYR A 21 -4.62 16.99 -4.27
CA TYR A 21 -5.01 17.85 -3.15
C TYR A 21 -3.89 17.96 -2.10
N LEU A 22 -3.33 16.84 -1.69
CA LEU A 22 -2.30 16.82 -0.66
C LEU A 22 -0.98 17.42 -1.15
N GLU A 23 -0.65 17.21 -2.42
CA GLU A 23 0.54 17.81 -3.03
C GLU A 23 0.48 19.34 -2.98
N LYS A 24 -0.69 19.93 -3.25
CA LYS A 24 -0.89 21.38 -3.16
C LYS A 24 -0.63 21.93 -1.76
N HIS A 25 -0.84 21.10 -0.74
CA HIS A 25 -0.66 21.49 0.66
C HIS A 25 0.66 20.98 1.24
N ASN A 26 1.55 20.44 0.41
CA ASN A 26 2.85 19.90 0.82
C ASN A 26 2.73 18.78 1.87
N ILE A 27 1.71 17.94 1.72
CA ILE A 27 1.47 16.81 2.62
C ILE A 27 1.82 15.50 1.90
N GLU A 28 2.71 14.72 2.48
CA GLU A 28 3.01 13.37 2.04
C GLU A 28 2.07 12.41 2.76
N TRP A 29 1.67 11.32 2.09
CA TRP A 29 0.76 10.34 2.68
C TRP A 29 1.09 8.92 2.26
N SER A 30 0.59 7.98 3.05
CA SER A 30 0.76 6.55 2.81
C SER A 30 -0.59 5.90 2.56
N LEU A 31 -0.64 5.02 1.58
CA LEU A 31 -1.83 4.25 1.28
C LEU A 31 -1.79 2.95 2.09
N ILE A 32 -2.81 2.72 2.91
CA ILE A 32 -2.92 1.50 3.70
C ILE A 32 -3.80 0.51 2.96
N THR A 33 -3.25 -0.65 2.66
CA THR A 33 -3.86 -1.63 1.76
C THR A 33 -4.43 -2.87 2.45
N LYS A 34 -4.42 -2.92 3.78
CA LYS A 34 -4.86 -4.12 4.51
C LYS A 34 -6.30 -4.53 4.20
N VAL A 35 -7.16 -3.58 3.87
CA VAL A 35 -8.56 -3.84 3.52
C VAL A 35 -8.68 -4.68 2.23
N PHE A 36 -7.67 -4.68 1.40
CA PHE A 36 -7.65 -5.43 0.13
C PHE A 36 -7.13 -6.86 0.31
N SER A 37 -6.75 -7.23 1.54
CA SER A 37 -6.29 -8.58 1.90
C SER A 37 -5.13 -9.12 1.04
N GLY A 38 -4.32 -8.22 0.48
CA GLY A 38 -3.17 -8.61 -0.33
C GLY A 38 -3.52 -9.25 -1.67
N ASP A 39 -4.73 -9.04 -2.19
CA ASP A 39 -5.10 -9.52 -3.52
C ASP A 39 -4.19 -8.87 -4.56
N LYS A 40 -3.29 -9.66 -5.13
CA LYS A 40 -2.24 -9.18 -6.02
C LYS A 40 -2.82 -8.56 -7.31
N GLU A 41 -3.84 -9.18 -7.88
CA GLU A 41 -4.46 -8.67 -9.10
C GLU A 41 -5.17 -7.34 -8.84
N PHE A 42 -5.87 -7.22 -7.73
CA PHE A 42 -6.54 -5.99 -7.34
C PHE A 42 -5.52 -4.87 -7.07
N MET A 43 -4.45 -5.19 -6.33
CA MET A 43 -3.38 -4.23 -6.03
C MET A 43 -2.69 -3.73 -7.29
N LYS A 44 -2.48 -4.62 -8.25
CA LYS A 44 -1.88 -4.27 -9.54
C LYS A 44 -2.70 -3.24 -10.29
N GLN A 45 -4.03 -3.35 -10.24
CA GLN A 45 -4.93 -2.43 -10.91
C GLN A 45 -5.03 -1.07 -10.21
N ILE A 46 -4.87 -1.03 -8.89
CA ILE A 46 -4.90 0.20 -8.11
C ILE A 46 -3.56 0.93 -8.16
N LEU A 47 -2.45 0.20 -8.00
CA LEU A 47 -1.11 0.79 -7.90
C LEU A 47 -0.47 1.01 -9.27
N THR A 48 -1.14 1.83 -10.08
CA THR A 48 -0.59 2.26 -11.37
C THR A 48 0.56 3.25 -11.14
N PRO A 49 1.44 3.46 -12.14
CA PRO A 49 2.51 4.46 -12.00
C PRO A 49 2.00 5.84 -11.62
N GLU A 50 0.83 6.25 -12.11
CA GLU A 50 0.23 7.53 -11.78
C GLU A 50 -0.15 7.64 -10.30
N VAL A 51 -0.70 6.56 -9.72
CA VAL A 51 -1.03 6.50 -8.29
C VAL A 51 0.24 6.51 -7.45
N ILE A 52 1.21 5.66 -7.79
CA ILE A 52 2.46 5.50 -7.03
C ILE A 52 3.25 6.80 -6.95
N LYS A 53 3.28 7.55 -8.02
CA LYS A 53 4.01 8.81 -8.09
C LYS A 53 3.54 9.83 -7.03
N GLY A 54 2.28 9.78 -6.62
CA GLY A 54 1.70 10.73 -5.67
C GLY A 54 1.67 10.25 -4.21
N ILE A 55 2.01 8.98 -3.94
CA ILE A 55 2.03 8.45 -2.58
C ILE A 55 3.47 8.29 -2.09
N GLN A 56 3.69 8.53 -0.79
CA GLN A 56 5.01 8.37 -0.18
C GLN A 56 5.34 6.90 0.01
N SER A 57 4.36 6.11 0.43
CA SER A 57 4.56 4.70 0.75
C SER A 57 3.24 3.94 0.78
N VAL A 58 3.35 2.62 0.84
CA VAL A 58 2.20 1.71 0.97
C VAL A 58 2.37 0.89 2.23
N GLY A 59 1.35 0.83 3.06
CA GLY A 59 1.42 0.15 4.36
C GLY A 59 0.47 -1.01 4.50
N ASP A 60 0.88 -2.01 5.27
CA ASP A 60 0.04 -3.14 5.64
C ASP A 60 0.50 -3.70 6.99
N SER A 61 -0.40 -4.40 7.66
CA SER A 61 -0.13 -5.07 8.94
C SER A 61 0.31 -6.53 8.78
N ARG A 62 0.36 -7.04 7.55
CA ARG A 62 0.76 -8.41 7.26
C ARG A 62 1.99 -8.43 6.38
N LEU A 63 3.03 -9.14 6.81
CA LEU A 63 4.29 -9.26 6.06
C LEU A 63 4.08 -9.96 4.73
N SER A 64 3.18 -10.94 4.65
CA SER A 64 2.84 -11.60 3.39
C SER A 64 2.29 -10.63 2.36
N ASN A 65 1.53 -9.62 2.80
CA ASN A 65 1.00 -8.59 1.91
C ASN A 65 2.10 -7.63 1.44
N LEU A 66 3.03 -7.26 2.32
CA LEU A 66 4.18 -6.43 1.94
C LEU A 66 5.07 -7.16 0.94
N LYS A 67 5.27 -8.46 1.12
CA LYS A 67 6.00 -9.29 0.16
C LYS A 67 5.35 -9.21 -1.23
N ARG A 68 4.03 -9.35 -1.31
CA ARG A 68 3.29 -9.25 -2.57
C ARG A 68 3.44 -7.87 -3.21
N LEU A 69 3.41 -6.81 -2.42
CA LEU A 69 3.62 -5.45 -2.92
C LEU A 69 5.01 -5.30 -3.53
N LYS A 70 6.03 -5.81 -2.88
CA LYS A 70 7.41 -5.79 -3.41
C LYS A 70 7.54 -6.62 -4.70
N GLU A 71 6.79 -7.71 -4.82
CA GLU A 71 6.76 -8.51 -6.05
C GLU A 71 6.11 -7.75 -7.21
N LEU A 72 5.10 -6.90 -6.93
CA LEU A 72 4.48 -6.06 -7.95
C LEU A 72 5.41 -4.94 -8.40
N ASN A 73 6.10 -4.31 -7.46
CA ASN A 73 7.05 -3.25 -7.75
C ASN A 73 8.07 -3.16 -6.62
N LYS A 74 9.28 -3.60 -6.89
CA LYS A 74 10.38 -3.63 -5.91
C LYS A 74 10.78 -2.24 -5.40
N ASP A 75 10.46 -1.19 -6.14
CA ASP A 75 10.81 0.18 -5.78
C ASP A 75 9.76 0.85 -4.89
N LEU A 76 8.63 0.18 -4.62
CA LEU A 76 7.65 0.69 -3.67
C LEU A 76 8.26 0.79 -2.28
N VAL A 77 8.08 1.93 -1.63
CA VAL A 77 8.40 2.07 -0.22
C VAL A 77 7.27 1.45 0.59
N THR A 78 7.59 0.46 1.41
CA THR A 78 6.60 -0.26 2.21
C THR A 78 6.74 0.05 3.69
N ILE A 79 5.59 0.14 4.39
CA ILE A 79 5.54 0.35 5.83
C ILE A 79 4.86 -0.83 6.50
N TYR A 80 5.51 -1.40 7.51
CA TYR A 80 4.88 -2.37 8.39
C TYR A 80 4.22 -1.62 9.53
N ILE A 81 2.89 -1.60 9.56
CA ILE A 81 2.10 -0.76 10.47
C ILE A 81 1.74 -1.46 11.79
N LYS A 82 2.45 -2.50 12.13
CA LYS A 82 2.28 -3.25 13.38
C LYS A 82 3.63 -3.33 14.09
N PRO A 83 3.69 -3.22 15.43
CA PRO A 83 4.95 -3.41 16.15
C PRO A 83 5.54 -4.77 15.82
N PRO A 84 6.82 -4.85 15.39
CA PRO A 84 7.41 -6.13 15.00
C PRO A 84 7.62 -7.03 16.20
N ALA A 85 7.16 -8.28 16.08
CA ALA A 85 7.51 -9.32 17.04
C ALA A 85 8.92 -9.83 16.71
N GLN A 86 9.68 -10.20 17.73
CA GLN A 86 11.04 -10.69 17.56
C GLN A 86 11.12 -11.86 16.58
N ALA A 87 10.12 -12.73 16.57
CA ALA A 87 10.06 -13.87 15.66
C ALA A 87 9.99 -13.49 14.17
N TYR A 88 9.61 -12.26 13.85
CA TYR A 88 9.42 -11.80 12.47
C TYR A 88 10.41 -10.74 12.03
N VAL A 89 11.46 -10.48 12.85
CA VAL A 89 12.41 -9.40 12.55
C VAL A 89 13.05 -9.56 11.17
N ASP A 90 13.44 -10.77 10.80
CA ASP A 90 14.09 -11.04 9.51
C ASP A 90 13.16 -10.69 8.33
N ASP A 91 11.89 -11.06 8.44
CA ASP A 91 10.91 -10.77 7.40
C ASP A 91 10.56 -9.27 7.36
N VAL A 92 10.53 -8.60 8.50
CA VAL A 92 10.32 -7.15 8.56
C VAL A 92 11.46 -6.45 7.83
N VAL A 93 12.70 -6.81 8.10
CA VAL A 93 13.88 -6.22 7.44
C VAL A 93 13.82 -6.47 5.93
N LYS A 94 13.37 -7.66 5.52
CA LYS A 94 13.34 -8.04 4.11
C LYS A 94 12.24 -7.33 3.31
N TYR A 95 11.05 -7.17 3.88
CA TYR A 95 9.87 -6.72 3.15
C TYR A 95 9.37 -5.32 3.52
N ALA A 96 9.86 -4.74 4.58
CA ALA A 96 9.45 -3.40 5.03
C ALA A 96 10.62 -2.42 4.94
N ASP A 97 10.39 -1.29 4.31
CA ASP A 97 11.36 -0.19 4.30
C ASP A 97 11.24 0.64 5.59
N ILE A 98 10.03 0.72 6.14
CA ILE A 98 9.72 1.45 7.36
C ILE A 98 8.95 0.54 8.31
N SER A 99 9.29 0.57 9.58
CA SER A 99 8.59 -0.17 10.62
C SER A 99 8.10 0.80 11.69
N LEU A 100 6.82 0.68 12.06
CA LEU A 100 6.26 1.45 13.18
C LEU A 100 6.43 0.66 14.47
N ASN A 101 6.96 1.31 15.47
CA ASN A 101 7.16 0.72 16.79
C ASN A 101 6.06 1.18 17.76
#